data_ce03cd1f19ad5aadefb5bff380264fd9
#
_entry.id   ce03cd1f19ad5aadefb5bff380264fd9
#
_cell.length_a   1.000
_cell.length_b   1.000
_cell.length_c   1.000
_cell.angle_alpha   90.00
_cell.angle_beta   90.00
_cell.angle_gamma   90.00
#
_symmetry.space_group_name_H-M   'P 1'
#
loop_
_entity.id
_entity.type
_entity.pdbx_description
1 polymer ?
#
loop_
_entity_poly.entity_id
_entity_poly.type
_entity_poly.pdbx_seq_one_letter_code
_entity_poly.pdbx_strand_id
1 'polypeptide(L)'
;MLKKLALSIDDAKKMAAACRAEAEKNKWNVVIAILDDGGHLIYLERMDGTQKASSRIAVQKGKTAILFKRPSGVLEKVVSGGRVAVMSLGATTVEGGVPVVVDGEYVGAIGVSGVQSHEDAQVAQAGIDALLKV
;
A
#
# COMPACT_ATOMS: atom_id res chain seq x y z
N MET A 1 -17.83 -15.09 18.38
CA MET A 1 -17.21 -13.86 17.89
C MET A 1 -15.76 -14.12 17.47
N LEU A 2 -15.34 -13.52 16.38
CA LEU A 2 -13.98 -13.72 15.89
C LEU A 2 -13.02 -12.77 16.61
N LYS A 3 -11.81 -13.25 16.86
CA LYS A 3 -10.70 -12.42 17.32
C LYS A 3 -9.79 -12.18 16.14
N LYS A 4 -9.20 -10.98 16.06
CA LYS A 4 -8.30 -10.64 14.95
C LYS A 4 -7.12 -9.81 15.44
N LEU A 5 -6.02 -9.90 14.70
CA LEU A 5 -4.89 -8.99 14.85
C LEU A 5 -5.25 -7.63 14.24
N ALA A 6 -4.73 -6.57 14.80
CA ALA A 6 -4.92 -5.22 14.28
C ALA A 6 -3.59 -4.45 14.33
N LEU A 7 -3.33 -3.65 13.31
CA LEU A 7 -2.15 -2.79 13.30
C LEU A 7 -2.27 -1.69 14.33
N SER A 8 -1.20 -1.47 15.09
CA SER A 8 -1.08 -0.31 15.97
C SER A 8 -0.49 0.87 15.22
N ILE A 9 -0.56 2.07 15.82
CA ILE A 9 0.12 3.24 15.26
C ILE A 9 1.63 3.03 15.23
N ASP A 10 2.18 2.30 16.19
CA ASP A 10 3.62 2.01 16.20
C ASP A 10 4.01 1.07 15.07
N ASP A 11 3.19 0.06 14.77
CA ASP A 11 3.38 -0.79 13.59
C ASP A 11 3.37 0.04 12.32
N ALA A 12 2.41 0.94 12.19
CA ALA A 12 2.28 1.80 11.01
C ALA A 12 3.50 2.71 10.83
N LYS A 13 3.97 3.32 11.91
CA LYS A 13 5.17 4.17 11.86
C LYS A 13 6.42 3.38 11.50
N LYS A 14 6.56 2.17 12.03
CA LYS A 14 7.69 1.30 11.71
C LYS A 14 7.70 0.94 10.22
N MET A 15 6.56 0.57 9.67
CA MET A 15 6.45 0.28 8.24
C MET A 15 6.73 1.51 7.38
N ALA A 16 6.17 2.65 7.75
CA ALA A 16 6.37 3.89 7.00
C ALA A 16 7.84 4.31 7.01
N ALA A 17 8.54 4.17 8.13
CA ALA A 17 9.96 4.49 8.22
C ALA A 17 10.80 3.62 7.28
N ALA A 18 10.49 2.33 7.18
CA ALA A 18 11.18 1.43 6.27
C ALA A 18 10.88 1.75 4.80
N CYS A 19 9.62 2.10 4.49
CA CYS A 19 9.25 2.56 3.16
C CYS A 19 10.04 3.81 2.78
N ARG A 20 10.11 4.78 3.68
CA ARG A 20 10.84 6.01 3.45
C ARG A 20 12.33 5.75 3.24
N ALA A 21 12.94 4.87 4.03
CA ALA A 21 14.34 4.51 3.86
C ALA A 21 14.61 3.90 2.49
N GLU A 22 13.73 3.02 2.02
CA GLU A 22 13.83 2.43 0.69
C GLU A 22 13.72 3.50 -0.40
N ALA A 23 12.77 4.43 -0.27
CA ALA A 23 12.59 5.51 -1.22
C ALA A 23 13.81 6.44 -1.25
N GLU A 24 14.33 6.83 -0.08
CA GLU A 24 15.51 7.70 0.01
C GLU A 24 16.74 7.05 -0.61
N LYS A 25 16.95 5.76 -0.36
CA LYS A 25 18.06 4.99 -0.93
C LYS A 25 18.05 5.04 -2.45
N ASN A 26 16.89 5.03 -3.07
CA ASN A 26 16.73 5.07 -4.52
C ASN A 26 16.53 6.49 -5.07
N LYS A 27 16.53 7.51 -4.21
CA LYS A 27 16.29 8.92 -4.57
C LYS A 27 14.92 9.14 -5.18
N TRP A 28 13.93 8.45 -4.63
CA TRP A 28 12.52 8.57 -5.02
C TRP A 28 11.75 9.40 -3.99
N ASN A 29 10.85 10.25 -4.46
CA ASN A 29 9.93 11.00 -3.62
C ASN A 29 8.54 10.37 -3.75
N VAL A 30 7.96 9.93 -2.64
CA VAL A 30 6.70 9.21 -2.65
C VAL A 30 5.79 9.67 -1.50
N VAL A 31 4.52 9.33 -1.61
CA VAL A 31 3.57 9.32 -0.50
C VAL A 31 3.44 7.86 -0.04
N ILE A 32 3.48 7.67 1.26
CA ILE A 32 3.34 6.37 1.91
C ILE A 32 2.08 6.42 2.77
N ALA A 33 1.14 5.51 2.54
CA ALA A 33 -0.11 5.43 3.31
C ALA A 33 -0.20 4.05 3.95
N ILE A 34 -0.50 4.01 5.24
CA ILE A 34 -0.74 2.78 5.99
C ILE A 34 -2.21 2.74 6.37
N LEU A 35 -2.89 1.65 6.02
CA LEU A 35 -4.33 1.49 6.23
C LEU A 35 -4.61 0.25 7.06
N ASP A 36 -5.73 0.29 7.81
CA ASP A 36 -6.18 -0.85 8.60
C ASP A 36 -6.94 -1.87 7.73
N ASP A 37 -7.47 -2.90 8.37
CA ASP A 37 -8.18 -3.99 7.68
C ASP A 37 -9.53 -3.59 7.08
N GLY A 38 -10.05 -2.44 7.45
CA GLY A 38 -11.26 -1.85 6.84
C GLY A 38 -10.96 -0.83 5.75
N GLY A 39 -9.69 -0.62 5.44
CA GLY A 39 -9.28 0.37 4.43
C GLY A 39 -9.23 1.80 4.96
N HIS A 40 -9.24 1.97 6.28
CA HIS A 40 -9.17 3.29 6.92
C HIS A 40 -7.71 3.68 7.16
N LEU A 41 -7.41 4.96 6.91
CA LEU A 41 -6.05 5.48 7.05
C LEU A 41 -5.62 5.53 8.52
N ILE A 42 -4.44 4.95 8.80
CA ILE A 42 -3.79 5.04 10.12
C ILE A 42 -2.70 6.11 10.08
N TYR A 43 -1.88 6.12 9.03
CA TYR A 43 -0.71 6.99 8.93
C TYR A 43 -0.42 7.33 7.47
N LEU A 44 -0.08 8.58 7.22
CA LEU A 44 0.33 9.01 5.88
C LEU A 44 1.53 9.94 5.99
N GLU A 45 2.49 9.74 5.12
CA GLU A 45 3.67 10.59 5.03
C GLU A 45 3.89 10.97 3.56
N ARG A 46 3.94 12.26 3.28
CA ARG A 46 4.29 12.76 1.95
C ARG A 46 5.69 13.33 2.01
N MET A 47 6.61 12.71 1.29
CA MET A 47 7.97 13.21 1.17
C MET A 47 7.97 14.53 0.38
N ASP A 48 8.87 15.43 0.74
CA ASP A 48 9.00 16.71 0.06
C ASP A 48 9.29 16.49 -1.42
N GLY A 49 8.66 17.29 -2.28
CA GLY A 49 8.84 17.19 -3.71
C GLY A 49 7.96 16.17 -4.43
N THR A 50 7.17 15.37 -3.69
CA THR A 50 6.25 14.43 -4.30
C THR A 50 5.08 15.17 -4.96
N GLN A 51 4.64 14.71 -6.14
CA GLN A 51 3.44 15.25 -6.77
C GLN A 51 2.24 15.15 -5.82
N LYS A 52 1.42 16.20 -5.78
CA LYS A 52 0.34 16.28 -4.77
C LYS A 52 -0.78 15.26 -4.98
N ALA A 53 -1.02 14.85 -6.22
CA ALA A 53 -2.01 13.81 -6.54
C ALA A 53 -1.72 12.50 -5.81
N SER A 54 -0.47 12.22 -5.51
CA SER A 54 -0.06 10.98 -4.87
C SER A 54 -0.58 10.83 -3.44
N SER A 55 -0.92 11.94 -2.76
CA SER A 55 -1.56 11.86 -1.43
C SER A 55 -2.87 11.10 -1.47
N ARG A 56 -3.69 11.29 -2.51
CA ARG A 56 -4.94 10.57 -2.71
C ARG A 56 -4.69 9.18 -3.30
N ILE A 57 -3.80 9.10 -4.29
CA ILE A 57 -3.57 7.85 -5.03
C ILE A 57 -2.96 6.76 -4.12
N ALA A 58 -2.02 7.12 -3.24
CA ALA A 58 -1.43 6.16 -2.30
C ALA A 58 -2.51 5.53 -1.41
N VAL A 59 -3.41 6.33 -0.87
CA VAL A 59 -4.52 5.84 -0.04
C VAL A 59 -5.41 4.90 -0.85
N GLN A 60 -5.76 5.27 -2.08
CA GLN A 60 -6.61 4.45 -2.94
C GLN A 60 -5.97 3.11 -3.32
N LYS A 61 -4.67 3.10 -3.58
CA LYS A 61 -3.93 1.86 -3.86
C LYS A 61 -3.92 0.94 -2.65
N GLY A 62 -3.64 1.47 -1.47
CA GLY A 62 -3.64 0.69 -0.24
C GLY A 62 -5.03 0.16 0.08
N LYS A 63 -6.05 1.00 -0.05
CA LYS A 63 -7.45 0.60 0.17
C LYS A 63 -7.85 -0.54 -0.76
N THR A 64 -7.47 -0.45 -2.03
CA THR A 64 -7.73 -1.51 -3.01
C THR A 64 -7.08 -2.82 -2.55
N ALA A 65 -5.81 -2.78 -2.13
CA ALA A 65 -5.09 -3.97 -1.74
C ALA A 65 -5.75 -4.69 -0.57
N ILE A 66 -6.16 -3.97 0.48
CA ILE A 66 -6.77 -4.63 1.64
C ILE A 66 -8.20 -5.08 1.37
N LEU A 67 -9.01 -4.27 0.72
CA LEU A 67 -10.41 -4.62 0.51
C LEU A 67 -10.59 -5.77 -0.47
N PHE A 68 -9.70 -5.91 -1.44
CA PHE A 68 -9.72 -7.01 -2.42
C PHE A 68 -8.76 -8.14 -2.05
N LYS A 69 -8.04 -8.01 -0.93
CA LYS A 69 -7.11 -9.03 -0.40
C LYS A 69 -6.08 -9.50 -1.42
N ARG A 70 -5.48 -8.57 -2.15
CA ARG A 70 -4.43 -8.84 -3.14
C ARG A 70 -3.69 -7.56 -3.50
N PRO A 71 -2.44 -7.64 -3.97
CA PRO A 71 -1.77 -6.45 -4.47
C PRO A 71 -2.58 -5.77 -5.57
N SER A 72 -2.62 -4.43 -5.56
CA SER A 72 -3.34 -3.68 -6.59
C SER A 72 -2.77 -3.92 -7.99
N GLY A 73 -1.50 -4.32 -8.09
CA GLY A 73 -0.88 -4.70 -9.36
C GLY A 73 -1.50 -5.96 -9.98
N VAL A 74 -2.10 -6.84 -9.18
CA VAL A 74 -2.83 -8.01 -9.70
C VAL A 74 -4.06 -7.54 -10.47
N LEU A 75 -4.78 -6.55 -9.93
CA LEU A 75 -5.96 -6.00 -10.62
C LEU A 75 -5.56 -5.19 -11.86
N GLU A 76 -4.42 -4.52 -11.83
CA GLU A 76 -3.90 -3.85 -13.02
C GLU A 76 -3.70 -4.85 -14.17
N LYS A 77 -3.10 -6.00 -13.89
CA LYS A 77 -2.88 -7.05 -14.89
C LYS A 77 -4.20 -7.61 -15.42
N VAL A 78 -5.20 -7.77 -14.56
CA VAL A 78 -6.52 -8.24 -14.96
C VAL A 78 -7.17 -7.27 -15.97
N VAL A 79 -7.11 -5.97 -15.68
CA VAL A 79 -7.64 -4.93 -16.57
C VAL A 79 -6.83 -4.87 -17.87
N SER A 80 -5.50 -4.88 -17.77
CA SER A 80 -4.62 -4.86 -18.95
C SER A 80 -4.79 -6.08 -19.83
N GLY A 81 -5.20 -7.21 -19.24
CA GLY A 81 -5.49 -8.44 -19.96
C GLY A 81 -6.85 -8.44 -20.66
N GLY A 82 -7.61 -7.36 -20.53
CA GLY A 82 -8.87 -7.17 -21.27
C GLY A 82 -10.15 -7.23 -20.43
N ARG A 83 -10.08 -7.62 -19.15
CA ARG A 83 -11.27 -7.69 -18.29
C ARG A 83 -11.57 -6.31 -17.70
N VAL A 84 -12.02 -5.38 -18.54
CA VAL A 84 -12.28 -3.99 -18.16
C VAL A 84 -13.44 -3.85 -17.16
N ALA A 85 -14.31 -4.85 -17.06
CA ALA A 85 -15.43 -4.84 -16.11
C ALA A 85 -14.95 -4.66 -14.65
N VAL A 86 -13.74 -5.07 -14.33
CA VAL A 86 -13.16 -4.93 -12.99
C VAL A 86 -13.06 -3.45 -12.58
N MET A 87 -12.94 -2.54 -13.53
CA MET A 87 -12.89 -1.10 -13.27
C MET A 87 -14.20 -0.59 -12.65
N SER A 88 -15.31 -1.30 -12.81
CA SER A 88 -16.60 -0.90 -12.22
C SER A 88 -16.71 -1.22 -10.73
N LEU A 89 -15.74 -1.94 -10.15
CA LEU A 89 -15.79 -2.36 -8.76
C LEU A 89 -15.29 -1.29 -7.79
N GLY A 90 -14.89 -0.13 -8.28
CA GLY A 90 -14.41 0.96 -7.43
C GLY A 90 -12.97 0.81 -6.96
N ALA A 91 -12.23 -0.15 -7.51
CA ALA A 91 -10.83 -0.36 -7.19
C ALA A 91 -9.94 0.61 -7.98
N THR A 92 -8.81 0.99 -7.37
CA THR A 92 -7.73 1.68 -8.08
C THR A 92 -6.79 0.60 -8.62
N THR A 93 -6.91 0.33 -9.91
CA THR A 93 -6.26 -0.81 -10.56
C THR A 93 -4.87 -0.44 -11.09
N VAL A 94 -4.04 0.08 -10.20
CA VAL A 94 -2.67 0.51 -10.49
C VAL A 94 -1.76 -0.05 -9.40
N GLU A 95 -0.65 -0.65 -9.80
CA GLU A 95 0.34 -1.24 -8.90
C GLU A 95 0.89 -0.22 -7.90
N GLY A 96 1.13 -0.65 -6.67
CA GLY A 96 1.68 0.17 -5.59
C GLY A 96 0.97 -0.01 -4.26
N GLY A 97 -0.16 -0.73 -4.23
CA GLY A 97 -0.82 -1.13 -3.00
C GLY A 97 -0.52 -2.60 -2.70
N VAL A 98 -0.08 -2.90 -1.49
CA VAL A 98 0.28 -4.26 -1.07
C VAL A 98 -0.37 -4.57 0.27
N PRO A 99 -1.11 -5.68 0.39
CA PRO A 99 -1.73 -6.02 1.68
C PRO A 99 -0.68 -6.51 2.67
N VAL A 100 -0.91 -6.20 3.94
CA VAL A 100 -0.08 -6.70 5.05
C VAL A 100 -0.75 -7.96 5.58
N VAL A 101 -0.06 -9.07 5.48
CA VAL A 101 -0.57 -10.38 5.92
C VAL A 101 0.33 -10.90 7.04
N VAL A 102 -0.24 -11.14 8.21
CA VAL A 102 0.48 -11.63 9.40
C VAL A 102 -0.23 -12.90 9.87
N ASP A 103 0.50 -13.99 9.96
CA ASP A 103 -0.05 -15.29 10.38
C ASP A 103 -1.32 -15.68 9.60
N GLY A 104 -1.32 -15.39 8.30
CA GLY A 104 -2.46 -15.69 7.43
C GLY A 104 -3.61 -14.68 7.51
N GLU A 105 -3.53 -13.67 8.38
CA GLU A 105 -4.57 -12.65 8.53
C GLU A 105 -4.21 -11.38 7.75
N TYR A 106 -5.19 -10.82 7.05
CA TYR A 106 -5.06 -9.54 6.36
C TYR A 106 -5.32 -8.43 7.36
N VAL A 107 -4.25 -7.80 7.86
CA VAL A 107 -4.34 -6.82 8.96
C VAL A 107 -4.36 -5.37 8.47
N GLY A 108 -4.05 -5.14 7.22
CA GLY A 108 -4.04 -3.80 6.63
C GLY A 108 -3.35 -3.80 5.29
N ALA A 109 -2.90 -2.63 4.87
CA ALA A 109 -2.17 -2.47 3.62
C ALA A 109 -1.25 -1.27 3.65
N ILE A 110 -0.28 -1.28 2.76
CA ILE A 110 0.54 -0.12 2.45
C ILE A 110 0.22 0.30 1.02
N GLY A 111 -0.05 1.59 0.82
CA GLY A 111 -0.18 2.19 -0.50
C GLY A 111 0.93 3.20 -0.72
N VAL A 112 1.58 3.14 -1.87
CA VAL A 112 2.65 4.06 -2.24
C VAL A 112 2.39 4.63 -3.63
N SER A 113 2.62 5.92 -3.78
CA SER A 113 2.51 6.60 -5.07
C SER A 113 3.54 7.72 -5.17
N GLY A 114 4.10 7.90 -6.35
CA GLY A 114 5.01 9.01 -6.61
C GLY A 114 6.04 8.76 -7.71
N VAL A 115 6.33 7.50 -8.00
CA VAL A 115 7.31 7.10 -9.03
C VAL A 115 6.65 6.09 -9.97
N GLN A 116 7.42 5.25 -10.66
CA GLN A 116 6.84 4.21 -11.49
C GLN A 116 6.08 3.20 -10.62
N SER A 117 5.02 2.60 -11.14
CA SER A 117 4.14 1.73 -10.34
C SER A 117 4.89 0.55 -9.71
N HIS A 118 5.81 -0.06 -10.43
CA HIS A 118 6.61 -1.17 -9.88
C HIS A 118 7.59 -0.69 -8.80
N GLU A 119 8.05 0.55 -8.89
CA GLU A 119 8.91 1.16 -7.87
C GLU A 119 8.09 1.51 -6.62
N ASP A 120 6.88 2.01 -6.81
CA ASP A 120 5.93 2.24 -5.71
C ASP A 120 5.70 0.94 -4.92
N ALA A 121 5.49 -0.17 -5.63
CA ALA A 121 5.29 -1.49 -5.02
C ALA A 121 6.54 -1.97 -4.27
N GLN A 122 7.73 -1.70 -4.79
CA GLN A 122 8.99 -2.01 -4.13
C GLN A 122 9.10 -1.29 -2.78
N VAL A 123 8.74 -0.03 -2.74
CA VAL A 123 8.74 0.77 -1.51
C VAL A 123 7.74 0.19 -0.50
N ALA A 124 6.53 -0.13 -0.95
CA ALA A 124 5.51 -0.73 -0.09
C ALA A 124 6.00 -2.06 0.52
N GLN A 125 6.61 -2.91 -0.29
CA GLN A 125 7.12 -4.20 0.16
C GLN A 125 8.21 -4.06 1.23
N ALA A 126 9.06 -3.05 1.12
CA ALA A 126 10.09 -2.79 2.13
C ALA A 126 9.47 -2.52 3.51
N GLY A 127 8.35 -1.84 3.56
CA GLY A 127 7.63 -1.60 4.82
C GLY A 127 7.09 -2.89 5.43
N ILE A 128 6.50 -3.74 4.61
CA ILE A 128 5.96 -5.02 5.06
C ILE A 128 7.09 -5.92 5.58
N ASP A 129 8.19 -5.99 4.84
CA ASP A 129 9.35 -6.80 5.24
C ASP A 129 9.89 -6.37 6.61
N ALA A 130 9.89 -5.06 6.88
CA ALA A 130 10.36 -4.54 8.17
C ALA A 130 9.43 -4.94 9.32
N LEU A 131 8.12 -4.99 9.10
CA LEU A 131 7.17 -5.42 10.12
C LEU A 131 7.30 -6.90 10.43
N LEU A 132 7.49 -7.73 9.40
CA LEU A 132 7.56 -9.18 9.53
C LEU A 132 8.93 -9.68 9.97
N LYS A 133 9.94 -8.80 10.00
CA LYS A 133 11.29 -9.15 10.40
C LYS A 133 11.34 -9.35 11.92
N VAL A 134 11.80 -10.50 12.32
CA VAL A 134 11.95 -10.88 13.73
C VAL A 134 13.33 -10.48 14.24
#